data_dcd344b72a339522355fe586745585fa
#
_entry.id   dcd344b72a339522355fe586745585fa
#
_cell.length_a   1.000
_cell.length_b   1.000
_cell.length_c   1.000
_cell.angle_alpha   90.00
_cell.angle_beta   90.00
_cell.angle_gamma   90.00
#
_symmetry.space_group_name_H-M   'P 1'
#
loop_
_entity.id
_entity.type
_entity.pdbx_description
1 polymer ?
#
loop_
_entity_poly.entity_id
_entity_poly.type
_entity_poly.pdbx_seq_one_letter_code
_entity_poly.pdbx_strand_id
1 'polypeptide(L)'
;MKKIEKLPVWDLSDFYKSYESKNLEDDIVKIEDESKSFNLHFKGKLCKLSDKNLLKSLKQYESIEENIGAIRSYIFLLYCTNQLDDKIVAFYQKTKERISNIDSYLIFYTLELNRLNETTIKIFENTKYSSWIKNLRKFRKYQQNERIEKILLDKNLTSSNAWIRLFDQTMAGMKFNFKNREITESEIINNLSSKDANIRKEAAISFGEGLKKNINLFSIITNT
;
A
#
# COMPACT_ATOMS: atom_id res chain seq x y z
N MET A 1 -7.79 -35.04 19.94
CA MET A 1 -7.32 -33.80 19.29
C MET A 1 -7.23 -34.05 17.80
N LYS A 2 -8.05 -33.37 16.97
CA LYS A 2 -7.87 -33.42 15.53
C LYS A 2 -6.48 -32.84 15.22
N LYS A 3 -5.65 -33.58 14.46
CA LYS A 3 -4.42 -33.03 13.86
C LYS A 3 -4.78 -31.71 13.20
N ILE A 4 -4.15 -30.62 13.62
CA ILE A 4 -4.24 -29.35 12.92
C ILE A 4 -3.66 -29.64 11.54
N GLU A 5 -4.51 -29.69 10.53
CA GLU A 5 -4.08 -29.74 9.13
C GLU A 5 -3.16 -28.55 8.89
N LYS A 6 -2.08 -28.77 8.14
CA LYS A 6 -1.10 -27.75 7.82
C LYS A 6 -1.86 -26.56 7.23
N LEU A 7 -1.79 -25.39 7.88
CA LEU A 7 -2.46 -24.19 7.39
C LEU A 7 -2.04 -23.91 5.95
N PRO A 8 -2.97 -23.46 5.09
CA PRO A 8 -2.62 -23.09 3.74
C PRO A 8 -1.61 -21.95 3.74
N VAL A 9 -0.63 -22.03 2.86
CA VAL A 9 0.35 -20.96 2.62
C VAL A 9 -0.04 -20.25 1.35
N TRP A 10 0.00 -18.92 1.35
CA TRP A 10 -0.28 -18.12 0.16
C TRP A 10 0.81 -18.35 -0.87
N ASP A 11 0.40 -18.76 -2.06
CA ASP A 11 1.26 -18.86 -3.24
C ASP A 11 1.16 -17.54 -4.02
N LEU A 12 2.26 -16.81 -4.09
CA LEU A 12 2.36 -15.54 -4.81
C LEU A 12 3.05 -15.70 -6.17
N SER A 13 3.31 -16.93 -6.61
CA SER A 13 4.01 -17.23 -7.86
C SER A 13 3.26 -16.77 -9.12
N ASP A 14 1.94 -16.52 -9.02
CA ASP A 14 1.14 -15.91 -10.09
C ASP A 14 1.59 -14.47 -10.40
N PHE A 15 2.16 -13.76 -9.43
CA PHE A 15 2.79 -12.46 -9.65
C PHE A 15 4.23 -12.64 -10.10
N TYR A 16 5.08 -13.17 -9.20
CA TYR A 16 6.51 -13.39 -9.44
C TYR A 16 6.98 -14.63 -8.70
N LYS A 17 7.89 -15.39 -9.30
CA LYS A 17 8.43 -16.64 -8.71
C LYS A 17 9.18 -16.39 -7.40
N SER A 18 9.84 -15.25 -7.27
CA SER A 18 10.52 -14.81 -6.05
C SER A 18 10.75 -13.30 -6.08
N TYR A 19 11.07 -12.71 -4.94
CA TYR A 19 11.43 -11.29 -4.84
C TYR A 19 12.79 -10.96 -5.49
N GLU A 20 13.60 -11.96 -5.77
CA GLU A 20 14.88 -11.84 -6.49
C GLU A 20 14.71 -12.11 -7.99
N SER A 21 13.49 -12.33 -8.48
CA SER A 21 13.29 -12.69 -9.87
C SER A 21 13.65 -11.54 -10.80
N LYS A 22 14.32 -11.88 -11.89
CA LYS A 22 14.70 -10.90 -12.92
C LYS A 22 13.47 -10.21 -13.52
N ASN A 23 12.36 -10.93 -13.68
CA ASN A 23 11.13 -10.37 -14.25
C ASN A 23 10.58 -9.23 -13.40
N LEU A 24 10.65 -9.33 -12.07
CA LEU A 24 10.23 -8.25 -11.18
C LEU A 24 11.09 -6.99 -11.36
N GLU A 25 12.40 -7.17 -11.44
CA GLU A 25 13.33 -6.04 -11.67
C GLU A 25 13.11 -5.41 -13.05
N ASP A 26 12.99 -6.24 -14.08
CA ASP A 26 12.72 -5.78 -15.46
C ASP A 26 11.40 -4.99 -15.53
N ASP A 27 10.34 -5.44 -14.85
CA ASP A 27 9.06 -4.74 -14.79
C ASP A 27 9.16 -3.40 -14.04
N ILE A 28 9.90 -3.34 -12.93
CA ILE A 28 10.11 -2.08 -12.19
C ILE A 28 10.86 -1.06 -13.07
N VAL A 29 11.93 -1.49 -13.75
CA VAL A 29 12.70 -0.61 -14.65
C VAL A 29 11.83 -0.12 -15.80
N LYS A 30 11.06 -1.01 -16.41
CA LYS A 30 10.13 -0.67 -17.50
C LYS A 30 9.10 0.38 -17.07
N ILE A 31 8.48 0.20 -15.91
CA ILE A 31 7.48 1.14 -15.38
C ILE A 31 8.12 2.49 -15.06
N GLU A 32 9.34 2.50 -14.55
CA GLU A 32 10.08 3.73 -14.28
C GLU A 32 10.32 4.52 -15.57
N ASP A 33 10.75 3.86 -16.64
CA ASP A 33 11.00 4.50 -17.94
C ASP A 33 9.69 4.97 -18.61
N GLU A 34 8.62 4.17 -18.52
CA GLU A 34 7.29 4.56 -18.98
C GLU A 34 6.76 5.79 -18.24
N SER A 35 6.95 5.86 -16.91
CA SER A 35 6.52 6.99 -16.08
C SER A 35 7.31 8.26 -16.39
N LYS A 36 8.62 8.15 -16.58
CA LYS A 36 9.48 9.28 -17.04
C LYS A 36 9.06 9.77 -18.40
N SER A 37 8.84 8.86 -19.34
CA SER A 37 8.38 9.20 -20.70
C SER A 37 7.01 9.87 -20.68
N PHE A 38 6.08 9.35 -19.87
CA PHE A 38 4.76 9.94 -19.67
C PHE A 38 4.85 11.36 -19.12
N ASN A 39 5.69 11.59 -18.12
CA ASN A 39 5.95 12.92 -17.56
C ASN A 39 6.44 13.89 -18.63
N LEU A 40 7.48 13.53 -19.39
CA LEU A 40 8.04 14.37 -20.46
C LEU A 40 7.04 14.69 -21.57
N HIS A 41 6.16 13.75 -21.89
CA HIS A 41 5.17 13.92 -22.96
C HIS A 41 4.01 14.82 -22.54
N PHE A 42 3.49 14.68 -21.34
CA PHE A 42 2.19 15.25 -20.97
C PHE A 42 2.25 16.39 -19.95
N LYS A 43 3.29 16.48 -19.12
CA LYS A 43 3.40 17.50 -18.08
C LYS A 43 3.32 18.93 -18.65
N GLY A 44 2.41 19.71 -18.08
CA GLY A 44 2.15 21.11 -18.49
C GLY A 44 1.35 21.24 -19.79
N LYS A 45 0.83 20.12 -20.33
CA LYS A 45 0.22 20.13 -21.67
C LYS A 45 -1.24 19.64 -21.69
N LEU A 46 -1.80 19.10 -20.59
CA LEU A 46 -3.13 18.48 -20.62
C LEU A 46 -4.22 19.43 -21.09
N CYS A 47 -4.17 20.70 -20.72
CA CYS A 47 -5.15 21.71 -21.17
C CYS A 47 -5.08 22.05 -22.66
N LYS A 48 -4.03 21.62 -23.35
CA LYS A 48 -3.82 21.85 -24.78
C LYS A 48 -4.10 20.62 -25.64
N LEU A 49 -4.39 19.49 -25.01
CA LEU A 49 -4.67 18.25 -25.72
C LEU A 49 -6.08 18.30 -26.35
N SER A 50 -6.22 17.69 -27.52
CA SER A 50 -7.54 17.34 -28.05
C SER A 50 -8.19 16.27 -27.18
N ASP A 51 -9.53 16.19 -27.23
CA ASP A 51 -10.32 15.20 -26.48
C ASP A 51 -9.81 13.76 -26.69
N LYS A 52 -9.50 13.41 -27.95
CA LYS A 52 -8.93 12.09 -28.31
C LYS A 52 -7.58 11.84 -27.61
N ASN A 53 -6.71 12.85 -27.59
CA ASN A 53 -5.39 12.72 -26.99
C ASN A 53 -5.46 12.72 -25.45
N LEU A 54 -6.41 13.46 -24.88
CA LEU A 54 -6.65 13.44 -23.43
C LEU A 54 -7.17 12.07 -22.97
N LEU A 55 -8.09 11.46 -23.71
CA LEU A 55 -8.54 10.09 -23.43
C LEU A 55 -7.41 9.06 -23.63
N LYS A 56 -6.54 9.25 -24.63
CA LYS A 56 -5.36 8.39 -24.84
C LYS A 56 -4.38 8.51 -23.68
N SER A 57 -4.13 9.73 -23.20
CA SER A 57 -3.24 9.94 -22.04
C SER A 57 -3.79 9.28 -20.78
N LEU A 58 -5.11 9.30 -20.56
CA LEU A 58 -5.73 8.64 -19.41
C LEU A 58 -5.61 7.12 -19.48
N LYS A 59 -5.76 6.52 -20.67
CA LYS A 59 -5.53 5.08 -20.86
C LYS A 59 -4.08 4.69 -20.58
N GLN A 60 -3.14 5.53 -21.00
CA GLN A 60 -1.72 5.28 -20.75
C GLN A 60 -1.40 5.42 -19.25
N TYR A 61 -1.94 6.43 -18.58
CA TYR A 61 -1.84 6.59 -17.13
C TYR A 61 -2.42 5.39 -16.37
N GLU A 62 -3.63 4.93 -16.75
CA GLU A 62 -4.27 3.73 -16.21
C GLU A 62 -3.36 2.50 -16.32
N SER A 63 -2.77 2.26 -17.51
CA SER A 63 -1.88 1.11 -17.72
C SER A 63 -0.63 1.16 -16.84
N ILE A 64 -0.04 2.34 -16.66
CA ILE A 64 1.12 2.51 -15.75
C ILE A 64 0.70 2.23 -14.30
N GLU A 65 -0.43 2.79 -13.85
CA GLU A 65 -0.93 2.58 -12.49
C GLU A 65 -1.34 1.12 -12.21
N GLU A 66 -1.89 0.41 -13.19
CA GLU A 66 -2.18 -1.03 -13.07
C GLU A 66 -0.90 -1.84 -12.84
N ASN A 67 0.16 -1.56 -13.59
CA ASN A 67 1.44 -2.24 -13.43
C ASN A 67 2.10 -1.91 -12.08
N ILE A 68 2.09 -0.63 -11.67
CA ILE A 68 2.55 -0.22 -10.33
C ILE A 68 1.72 -0.93 -9.25
N GLY A 69 0.41 -0.99 -9.42
CA GLY A 69 -0.52 -1.64 -8.50
C GLY A 69 -0.24 -3.14 -8.32
N ALA A 70 0.10 -3.84 -9.40
CA ALA A 70 0.47 -5.26 -9.35
C ALA A 70 1.74 -5.47 -8.51
N ILE A 71 2.79 -4.65 -8.73
CA ILE A 71 4.02 -4.73 -7.95
C ILE A 71 3.77 -4.37 -6.48
N ARG A 72 3.01 -3.31 -6.20
CA ARG A 72 2.63 -2.94 -4.82
C ARG A 72 1.91 -4.06 -4.10
N SER A 73 0.98 -4.72 -4.79
CA SER A 73 0.23 -5.85 -4.23
C SER A 73 1.15 -7.01 -3.92
N TYR A 74 2.03 -7.38 -4.84
CA TYR A 74 2.99 -8.46 -4.63
C TYR A 74 3.90 -8.22 -3.42
N ILE A 75 4.58 -7.07 -3.38
CA ILE A 75 5.53 -6.78 -2.29
C ILE A 75 4.84 -6.65 -0.94
N PHE A 76 3.60 -6.12 -0.91
CA PHE A 76 2.80 -6.01 0.30
C PHE A 76 2.36 -7.38 0.82
N LEU A 77 1.83 -8.25 -0.05
CA LEU A 77 1.42 -9.60 0.32
C LEU A 77 2.61 -10.44 0.80
N LEU A 78 3.77 -10.32 0.13
CA LEU A 78 4.99 -10.98 0.55
C LEU A 78 5.44 -10.49 1.93
N TYR A 79 5.40 -9.18 2.19
CA TYR A 79 5.69 -8.60 3.51
C TYR A 79 4.72 -9.11 4.58
N CYS A 80 3.41 -9.13 4.31
CA CYS A 80 2.41 -9.59 5.27
C CYS A 80 2.63 -11.04 5.72
N THR A 81 3.16 -11.88 4.83
CA THR A 81 3.44 -13.30 5.16
C THR A 81 4.79 -13.52 5.86
N ASN A 82 5.68 -12.51 5.85
CA ASN A 82 7.07 -12.64 6.31
C ASN A 82 7.56 -11.38 7.07
N GLN A 83 6.74 -10.83 7.95
CA GLN A 83 7.03 -9.55 8.66
C GLN A 83 8.26 -9.59 9.58
N LEU A 84 8.72 -10.78 9.96
CA LEU A 84 9.89 -10.98 10.82
C LEU A 84 11.14 -11.43 10.04
N ASP A 85 11.06 -11.54 8.72
CA ASP A 85 12.23 -11.84 7.87
C ASP A 85 12.90 -10.53 7.44
N ASP A 86 14.08 -10.26 7.97
CA ASP A 86 14.83 -9.01 7.72
C ASP A 86 15.08 -8.77 6.23
N LYS A 87 15.28 -9.82 5.42
CA LYS A 87 15.51 -9.70 3.98
C LYS A 87 14.26 -9.24 3.25
N ILE A 88 13.12 -9.84 3.61
CA ILE A 88 11.83 -9.48 3.03
C ILE A 88 11.44 -8.06 3.45
N VAL A 89 11.65 -7.69 4.71
CA VAL A 89 11.39 -6.34 5.22
C VAL A 89 12.26 -5.31 4.49
N ALA A 90 13.56 -5.57 4.34
CA ALA A 90 14.48 -4.68 3.62
C ALA A 90 14.10 -4.55 2.13
N PHE A 91 13.77 -5.67 1.48
CA PHE A 91 13.30 -5.69 0.09
C PHE A 91 12.01 -4.87 -0.06
N TYR A 92 11.01 -5.08 0.80
CA TYR A 92 9.76 -4.34 0.80
C TYR A 92 9.99 -2.83 0.88
N GLN A 93 10.84 -2.38 1.81
CA GLN A 93 11.16 -0.97 1.97
C GLN A 93 11.85 -0.38 0.75
N LYS A 94 12.92 -1.03 0.27
CA LYS A 94 13.66 -0.58 -0.90
C LYS A 94 12.75 -0.46 -2.13
N THR A 95 11.85 -1.42 -2.32
CA THR A 95 10.93 -1.40 -3.45
C THR A 95 9.87 -0.32 -3.27
N LYS A 96 9.35 -0.08 -2.06
CA LYS A 96 8.45 1.05 -1.77
C LYS A 96 9.08 2.41 -2.09
N GLU A 97 10.35 2.59 -1.74
CA GLU A 97 11.08 3.83 -2.08
C GLU A 97 11.18 4.01 -3.59
N ARG A 98 11.52 2.95 -4.34
CA ARG A 98 11.56 3.00 -5.80
C ARG A 98 10.21 3.34 -6.40
N ILE A 99 9.13 2.72 -5.93
CA ILE A 99 7.77 3.01 -6.39
C ILE A 99 7.38 4.46 -6.04
N SER A 100 7.71 4.97 -4.86
CA SER A 100 7.47 6.36 -4.50
C SER A 100 8.18 7.34 -5.45
N ASN A 101 9.40 7.03 -5.85
CA ASN A 101 10.13 7.82 -6.86
C ASN A 101 9.42 7.77 -8.22
N ILE A 102 8.91 6.59 -8.64
CA ILE A 102 8.13 6.43 -9.86
C ILE A 102 6.84 7.26 -9.80
N ASP A 103 6.10 7.18 -8.69
CA ASP A 103 4.88 7.98 -8.45
C ASP A 103 5.14 9.47 -8.57
N SER A 104 6.33 9.95 -8.15
CA SER A 104 6.69 11.35 -8.25
C SER A 104 6.67 11.90 -9.68
N TYR A 105 6.88 11.05 -10.69
CA TYR A 105 6.74 11.42 -12.09
C TYR A 105 5.28 11.54 -12.52
N LEU A 106 4.34 10.90 -11.82
CA LEU A 106 2.92 10.81 -12.18
C LEU A 106 2.02 11.82 -11.46
N ILE A 107 2.47 12.39 -10.33
CA ILE A 107 1.70 13.35 -9.51
C ILE A 107 1.10 14.48 -10.35
N PHE A 108 1.86 15.05 -11.28
CA PHE A 108 1.40 16.17 -12.12
C PHE A 108 0.07 15.86 -12.82
N TYR A 109 -0.16 14.59 -13.19
CA TYR A 109 -1.27 14.21 -14.03
C TYR A 109 -2.63 14.43 -13.35
N THR A 110 -2.79 13.93 -12.13
CA THR A 110 -4.01 14.15 -11.33
C THR A 110 -4.19 15.63 -10.97
N LEU A 111 -3.09 16.34 -10.72
CA LEU A 111 -3.10 17.78 -10.42
C LEU A 111 -3.59 18.60 -11.63
N GLU A 112 -3.09 18.29 -12.82
CA GLU A 112 -3.50 18.96 -14.05
C GLU A 112 -4.91 18.60 -14.47
N LEU A 113 -5.34 17.32 -14.34
CA LEU A 113 -6.72 16.91 -14.58
C LEU A 113 -7.70 17.69 -13.72
N ASN A 114 -7.37 17.91 -12.44
CA ASN A 114 -8.19 18.71 -11.54
C ASN A 114 -8.27 20.18 -11.90
N ARG A 115 -7.29 20.72 -12.65
CA ARG A 115 -7.27 22.11 -13.12
C ARG A 115 -8.02 22.32 -14.43
N LEU A 116 -8.35 21.25 -15.17
CA LEU A 116 -9.12 21.36 -16.40
C LEU A 116 -10.50 21.96 -16.13
N ASN A 117 -10.99 22.74 -17.10
CA ASN A 117 -12.33 23.34 -17.02
C ASN A 117 -13.43 22.28 -17.15
N GLU A 118 -14.65 22.65 -16.74
CA GLU A 118 -15.80 21.72 -16.75
C GLU A 118 -16.17 21.27 -18.16
N THR A 119 -15.97 22.11 -19.18
CA THR A 119 -16.26 21.75 -20.57
C THR A 119 -15.36 20.61 -21.04
N THR A 120 -14.05 20.70 -20.77
CA THR A 120 -13.08 19.64 -21.10
C THR A 120 -13.38 18.35 -20.32
N ILE A 121 -13.77 18.45 -19.05
CA ILE A 121 -14.05 17.27 -18.21
C ILE A 121 -15.27 16.49 -18.69
N LYS A 122 -16.24 17.12 -19.36
CA LYS A 122 -17.42 16.45 -19.90
C LYS A 122 -17.11 15.31 -20.87
N ILE A 123 -15.95 15.32 -21.51
CA ILE A 123 -15.51 14.22 -22.40
C ILE A 123 -15.46 12.86 -21.68
N PHE A 124 -15.31 12.88 -20.36
CA PHE A 124 -15.22 11.65 -19.55
C PHE A 124 -16.59 11.15 -19.07
N GLU A 125 -17.68 11.94 -19.19
CA GLU A 125 -18.99 11.63 -18.59
C GLU A 125 -19.58 10.31 -19.07
N ASN A 126 -19.39 9.96 -20.35
CA ASN A 126 -19.90 8.73 -20.95
C ASN A 126 -18.81 7.67 -21.16
N THR A 127 -17.76 7.71 -20.35
CA THR A 127 -16.67 6.73 -20.37
C THR A 127 -16.60 5.92 -19.08
N LYS A 128 -15.87 4.82 -19.09
CA LYS A 128 -15.57 4.04 -17.86
C LYS A 128 -14.88 4.87 -16.77
N TYR A 129 -14.31 6.00 -17.12
CA TYR A 129 -13.57 6.90 -16.23
C TYR A 129 -14.43 7.90 -15.47
N SER A 130 -15.71 8.02 -15.83
CA SER A 130 -16.61 9.03 -15.25
C SER A 130 -16.61 9.05 -13.72
N SER A 131 -16.77 7.89 -13.10
CA SER A 131 -16.80 7.78 -11.62
C SER A 131 -15.47 8.16 -10.99
N TRP A 132 -14.34 7.74 -11.59
CA TRP A 132 -13.01 8.07 -11.09
C TRP A 132 -12.73 9.57 -11.17
N ILE A 133 -13.02 10.20 -12.31
CA ILE A 133 -12.87 11.66 -12.50
C ILE A 133 -13.74 12.42 -11.50
N LYS A 134 -15.01 12.03 -11.30
CA LYS A 134 -15.89 12.66 -10.30
C LYS A 134 -15.31 12.59 -8.89
N ASN A 135 -14.76 11.44 -8.51
CA ASN A 135 -14.13 11.27 -7.20
C ASN A 135 -12.84 12.09 -7.08
N LEU A 136 -11.97 12.09 -8.09
CA LEU A 136 -10.75 12.89 -8.13
C LEU A 136 -11.07 14.39 -7.90
N ARG A 137 -12.11 14.91 -8.55
CA ARG A 137 -12.52 16.31 -8.45
C ARG A 137 -13.09 16.72 -7.09
N LYS A 138 -13.62 15.79 -6.30
CA LYS A 138 -14.04 16.09 -4.91
C LYS A 138 -12.88 16.57 -4.04
N PHE A 139 -11.67 16.12 -4.34
CA PHE A 139 -10.45 16.49 -3.60
C PHE A 139 -9.77 17.75 -4.14
N ARG A 140 -10.27 18.35 -5.23
CA ARG A 140 -9.68 19.54 -5.86
C ARG A 140 -9.41 20.69 -4.87
N LYS A 141 -10.31 20.92 -3.92
CA LYS A 141 -10.18 21.99 -2.92
C LYS A 141 -9.07 21.76 -1.90
N TYR A 142 -8.60 20.54 -1.74
CA TYR A 142 -7.51 20.16 -0.82
C TYR A 142 -6.17 20.01 -1.53
N GLN A 143 -6.17 20.06 -2.87
CA GLN A 143 -4.99 19.88 -3.68
C GLN A 143 -3.98 20.98 -3.44
N GLN A 144 -2.74 20.60 -3.24
CA GLN A 144 -1.61 21.52 -3.11
C GLN A 144 -0.91 21.74 -4.47
N ASN A 145 0.13 22.55 -4.47
CA ASN A 145 0.99 22.63 -5.65
C ASN A 145 1.89 21.40 -5.76
N GLU A 146 2.40 21.11 -6.96
CA GLU A 146 3.18 19.89 -7.23
C GLU A 146 4.39 19.73 -6.30
N ARG A 147 5.06 20.82 -5.92
CA ARG A 147 6.22 20.76 -5.01
C ARG A 147 5.82 20.25 -3.63
N ILE A 148 4.70 20.74 -3.10
CA ILE A 148 4.20 20.30 -1.79
C ILE A 148 3.73 18.85 -1.87
N GLU A 149 2.97 18.47 -2.91
CA GLU A 149 2.52 17.09 -3.09
C GLU A 149 3.68 16.09 -3.17
N LYS A 150 4.79 16.46 -3.84
CA LYS A 150 6.01 15.64 -3.86
C LYS A 150 6.65 15.51 -2.49
N ILE A 151 6.75 16.61 -1.74
CA ILE A 151 7.28 16.56 -0.36
C ILE A 151 6.40 15.66 0.52
N LEU A 152 5.08 15.74 0.38
CA LEU A 152 4.15 14.88 1.13
C LEU A 152 4.30 13.41 0.74
N LEU A 153 4.48 13.11 -0.54
CA LEU A 153 4.74 11.76 -1.02
C LEU A 153 6.03 11.19 -0.42
N ASP A 154 7.13 11.93 -0.51
CA ASP A 154 8.43 11.52 0.04
C ASP A 154 8.35 11.33 1.56
N LYS A 155 7.69 12.26 2.25
CA LYS A 155 7.51 12.19 3.70
C LYS A 155 6.63 11.03 4.15
N ASN A 156 5.69 10.57 3.35
CA ASN A 156 4.82 9.46 3.71
C ASN A 156 5.61 8.17 4.02
N LEU A 157 6.76 7.95 3.39
CA LEU A 157 7.63 6.81 3.67
C LEU A 157 8.20 6.82 5.09
N THR A 158 8.55 8.00 5.60
CA THR A 158 9.20 8.21 6.92
C THR A 158 8.24 8.74 7.99
N SER A 159 6.98 9.00 7.63
CA SER A 159 5.91 9.40 8.56
C SER A 159 4.93 8.24 8.80
N SER A 160 3.71 8.30 8.33
CA SER A 160 2.67 7.32 8.63
C SER A 160 3.08 5.88 8.29
N ASN A 161 3.74 5.66 7.14
CA ASN A 161 4.18 4.32 6.77
C ASN A 161 5.24 3.73 7.72
N ALA A 162 6.10 4.55 8.29
CA ALA A 162 7.10 4.10 9.27
C ALA A 162 6.43 3.68 10.58
N TRP A 163 5.44 4.44 11.05
CA TRP A 163 4.69 4.13 12.27
C TRP A 163 3.82 2.89 12.11
N ILE A 164 3.13 2.74 10.96
CA ILE A 164 2.37 1.53 10.63
C ILE A 164 3.28 0.30 10.67
N ARG A 165 4.44 0.38 10.02
CA ARG A 165 5.40 -0.72 10.03
C ARG A 165 5.91 -1.05 11.43
N LEU A 166 6.22 -0.03 12.24
CA LEU A 166 6.65 -0.25 13.62
C LEU A 166 5.57 -0.99 14.42
N PHE A 167 4.31 -0.62 14.23
CA PHE A 167 3.18 -1.32 14.83
C PHE A 167 3.11 -2.78 14.36
N ASP A 168 3.09 -3.00 13.05
CA ASP A 168 2.96 -4.33 12.45
C ASP A 168 4.07 -5.28 12.90
N GLN A 169 5.34 -4.83 12.85
CA GLN A 169 6.48 -5.63 13.28
C GLN A 169 6.46 -5.90 14.78
N THR A 170 6.03 -4.93 15.58
CA THR A 170 5.88 -5.12 17.04
C THR A 170 4.83 -6.18 17.32
N MET A 171 3.65 -6.08 16.72
CA MET A 171 2.57 -7.05 16.90
C MET A 171 2.97 -8.44 16.41
N ALA A 172 3.57 -8.54 15.22
CA ALA A 172 4.02 -9.82 14.66
C ALA A 172 5.08 -10.52 15.54
N GLY A 173 5.95 -9.74 16.20
CA GLY A 173 6.98 -10.25 17.10
C GLY A 173 6.49 -10.63 18.50
N MET A 174 5.28 -10.20 18.90
CA MET A 174 4.75 -10.47 20.24
C MET A 174 4.40 -11.94 20.45
N LYS A 175 4.67 -12.40 21.69
CA LYS A 175 4.25 -13.70 22.18
C LYS A 175 3.37 -13.52 23.44
N PHE A 176 2.36 -14.34 23.55
CA PHE A 176 1.35 -14.27 24.60
C PHE A 176 1.36 -15.56 25.42
N ASN A 177 1.44 -15.43 26.74
CA ASN A 177 1.38 -16.59 27.63
C ASN A 177 -0.07 -17.04 27.80
N PHE A 178 -0.41 -18.20 27.24
CA PHE A 178 -1.74 -18.77 27.32
C PHE A 178 -1.67 -20.24 27.69
N LYS A 179 -2.28 -20.62 28.81
CA LYS A 179 -2.28 -22.00 29.33
C LYS A 179 -0.87 -22.62 29.43
N ASN A 180 0.06 -21.87 30.00
CA ASN A 180 1.48 -22.26 30.16
C ASN A 180 2.23 -22.51 28.85
N ARG A 181 1.80 -21.86 27.77
CA ARG A 181 2.49 -21.88 26.48
C ARG A 181 2.58 -20.46 25.89
N GLU A 182 3.66 -20.19 25.20
CA GLU A 182 3.76 -19.00 24.37
C GLU A 182 3.06 -19.26 23.05
N ILE A 183 2.13 -18.38 22.69
CA ILE A 183 1.39 -18.42 21.42
C ILE A 183 1.49 -17.10 20.69
N THR A 184 1.21 -17.14 19.40
CA THR A 184 1.25 -15.97 18.51
C THR A 184 0.02 -15.07 18.69
N GLU A 185 0.08 -13.86 18.10
CA GLU A 185 -1.07 -12.95 18.04
C GLU A 185 -2.29 -13.62 17.40
N SER A 186 -2.13 -14.26 16.25
CA SER A 186 -3.23 -14.92 15.55
C SER A 186 -3.88 -16.02 16.40
N GLU A 187 -3.08 -16.79 17.15
CA GLU A 187 -3.59 -17.82 18.03
C GLU A 187 -4.36 -17.26 19.23
N ILE A 188 -3.86 -16.17 19.84
CA ILE A 188 -4.55 -15.57 21.00
C ILE A 188 -5.86 -14.91 20.55
N ILE A 189 -5.89 -14.22 19.40
CA ILE A 189 -7.10 -13.63 18.85
C ILE A 189 -8.13 -14.71 18.51
N ASN A 190 -7.70 -15.84 17.94
CA ASN A 190 -8.60 -16.96 17.66
C ASN A 190 -9.24 -17.50 18.97
N ASN A 191 -8.49 -17.54 20.07
CA ASN A 191 -9.02 -17.98 21.37
C ASN A 191 -10.05 -17.00 21.96
N LEU A 192 -10.02 -15.71 21.59
CA LEU A 192 -11.08 -14.74 21.96
C LEU A 192 -12.44 -15.09 21.36
N SER A 193 -12.47 -15.86 20.27
CA SER A 193 -13.68 -16.32 19.60
C SER A 193 -14.12 -17.75 20.02
N SER A 194 -13.50 -18.33 21.05
CA SER A 194 -13.84 -19.67 21.54
C SER A 194 -15.30 -19.75 22.01
N LYS A 195 -15.92 -20.91 21.85
CA LYS A 195 -17.26 -21.18 22.40
C LYS A 195 -17.24 -21.21 23.94
N ASP A 196 -16.12 -21.59 24.55
CA ASP A 196 -15.94 -21.64 26.00
C ASP A 196 -15.63 -20.23 26.56
N ALA A 197 -16.48 -19.77 27.48
CA ALA A 197 -16.35 -18.46 28.10
C ALA A 197 -15.05 -18.32 28.94
N ASN A 198 -14.58 -19.41 29.59
CA ASN A 198 -13.34 -19.37 30.36
C ASN A 198 -12.13 -19.19 29.44
N ILE A 199 -12.11 -19.89 28.32
CA ILE A 199 -11.05 -19.73 27.32
C ILE A 199 -11.02 -18.29 26.80
N ARG A 200 -12.16 -17.69 26.46
CA ARG A 200 -12.22 -16.28 26.03
C ARG A 200 -11.68 -15.33 27.09
N LYS A 201 -12.08 -15.54 28.36
CA LYS A 201 -11.62 -14.72 29.50
C LYS A 201 -10.10 -14.82 29.70
N GLU A 202 -9.56 -16.02 29.73
CA GLU A 202 -8.10 -16.24 29.88
C GLU A 202 -7.33 -15.63 28.69
N ALA A 203 -7.86 -15.78 27.46
CA ALA A 203 -7.27 -15.19 26.26
C ALA A 203 -7.27 -13.65 26.34
N ALA A 204 -8.38 -13.03 26.76
CA ALA A 204 -8.47 -11.58 26.92
C ALA A 204 -7.47 -11.03 27.94
N ILE A 205 -7.32 -11.71 29.08
CA ILE A 205 -6.33 -11.35 30.12
C ILE A 205 -4.91 -11.45 29.55
N SER A 206 -4.55 -12.59 28.96
CA SER A 206 -3.22 -12.82 28.39
C SER A 206 -2.90 -11.80 27.27
N PHE A 207 -3.87 -11.51 26.40
CA PHE A 207 -3.70 -10.51 25.34
C PHE A 207 -3.46 -9.11 25.92
N GLY A 208 -4.27 -8.70 26.92
CA GLY A 208 -4.10 -7.42 27.61
C GLY A 208 -2.76 -7.28 28.30
N GLU A 209 -2.30 -8.34 29.00
CA GLU A 209 -0.97 -8.35 29.65
C GLU A 209 0.18 -8.27 28.63
N GLY A 210 0.04 -8.94 27.49
CA GLY A 210 1.01 -8.83 26.39
C GLY A 210 1.09 -7.40 25.85
N LEU A 211 -0.05 -6.79 25.53
CA LEU A 211 -0.10 -5.40 25.04
C LEU A 211 0.45 -4.41 26.07
N LYS A 212 0.18 -4.61 27.37
CA LYS A 212 0.67 -3.75 28.44
C LYS A 212 2.20 -3.65 28.48
N LYS A 213 2.92 -4.71 28.11
CA LYS A 213 4.39 -4.70 28.06
C LYS A 213 4.95 -3.69 27.06
N ASN A 214 4.19 -3.37 26.02
CA ASN A 214 4.55 -2.44 24.96
C ASN A 214 3.72 -1.13 24.99
N ILE A 215 3.05 -0.83 26.11
CA ILE A 215 2.09 0.28 26.19
C ILE A 215 2.72 1.63 25.83
N ASN A 216 3.97 1.88 26.23
CA ASN A 216 4.67 3.13 25.91
C ASN A 216 4.90 3.26 24.41
N LEU A 217 5.29 2.19 23.74
CA LEU A 217 5.50 2.15 22.30
C LEU A 217 4.17 2.40 21.56
N PHE A 218 3.11 1.69 21.93
CA PHE A 218 1.79 1.89 21.32
C PHE A 218 1.23 3.28 21.56
N SER A 219 1.49 3.86 22.74
CA SER A 219 1.09 5.24 23.03
C SER A 219 1.82 6.25 22.14
N ILE A 220 3.11 6.05 21.87
CA ILE A 220 3.86 6.91 20.94
C ILE A 220 3.28 6.77 19.53
N ILE A 221 3.10 5.53 19.04
CA ILE A 221 2.54 5.27 17.70
C ILE A 221 1.16 5.93 17.52
N THR A 222 0.32 5.89 18.57
CA THR A 222 -1.05 6.42 18.50
C THR A 222 -1.10 7.96 18.55
N ASN A 223 -0.12 8.58 19.23
CA ASN A 223 -0.12 10.03 19.48
C ASN A 223 0.77 10.82 18.51
N THR A 224 1.44 10.16 17.55
CA THR A 224 2.27 10.80 16.52
C THR A 224 1.55 10.87 15.19
#